data_40bd25236bbc3d7a934e0b532caad515
#
_entry.id   40bd25236bbc3d7a934e0b532caad515
#
_cell.length_a   1.000
_cell.length_b   1.000
_cell.length_c   1.000
_cell.angle_alpha   90.00
_cell.angle_beta   90.00
_cell.angle_gamma   90.00
#
_symmetry.space_group_name_H-M   'P 1'
#
loop_
_entity.id
_entity.type
_entity.pdbx_description
1 polymer ?
#
loop_
_entity_poly.entity_id
_entity_poly.type
_entity_poly.pdbx_seq_one_letter_code
_entity_poly.pdbx_strand_id
1 'polypeptide(L)'
;MYKRQVYNWAAEFAKFAPSCNAMVVAGTKSERRTAIGRAFRADEPTVLITSYDLLRRDVDDYTADERRFNVMALDEAQYIKNHTTKIAKAAKAVAADHRFALTGTPIENRLSELWSIFDFLMPGLLGTYKRFHERYELPISNARAVDSSTEEGRAAAQVNPEAARVSHQLQSLVGVFIKRRLKSQVLTDLPDKLETTLTVQLAGEQRKLYAAHEQRLRMQLEHSEEAEFNTSKIRILAELTRLRQICCDPRLLYADAKDQSAKLAAIAELVETCVNEGKKALIFSQFTSFLDLIAERFDAQGLRYYTITGSTPKRKRLELVDQFNADDTPAFLISLKAGNTGLNLTGASVVIHADPWWNAAAQDQAADRAHRIGQTEDVNVYQVVAKDTIEERILELQHTKSELARQFTDASPLADETGTGTTVFAEAPASIATLTRDDLLDLLG
;
A
#
# COMPACT_ATOMS: atom_id res chain seq x y z
N MET A 1 9.82 -0.10 9.22
CA MET A 1 8.84 -0.68 10.17
C MET A 1 8.95 0.05 11.50
N TYR A 2 7.86 0.51 12.01
CA TYR A 2 7.84 1.49 13.09
C TYR A 2 7.91 0.82 14.46
N LYS A 3 8.68 1.40 15.39
CA LYS A 3 8.79 0.93 16.80
C LYS A 3 7.43 0.65 17.46
N ARG A 4 6.34 1.27 17.00
CA ARG A 4 4.98 1.11 17.54
C ARG A 4 4.36 -0.26 17.27
N GLN A 5 4.53 -0.83 16.08
CA GLN A 5 4.03 -2.18 15.77
C GLN A 5 4.60 -3.22 16.72
N VAL A 6 5.86 -3.04 17.11
CA VAL A 6 6.55 -3.92 18.07
C VAL A 6 5.89 -3.89 19.46
N TYR A 7 5.49 -2.72 19.94
CA TYR A 7 4.80 -2.58 21.22
C TYR A 7 3.32 -3.02 21.14
N ASN A 8 2.65 -2.83 20.00
CA ASN A 8 1.31 -3.37 19.78
C ASN A 8 1.34 -4.90 19.88
N TRP A 9 2.27 -5.56 19.20
CA TRP A 9 2.40 -7.01 19.29
C TRP A 9 2.66 -7.46 20.71
N ALA A 10 3.50 -6.75 21.49
CA ALA A 10 3.72 -7.06 22.90
C ALA A 10 2.42 -6.94 23.72
N ALA A 11 1.61 -5.92 23.47
CA ALA A 11 0.31 -5.76 24.13
C ALA A 11 -0.69 -6.87 23.76
N GLU A 12 -0.71 -7.28 22.48
CA GLU A 12 -1.54 -8.39 22.02
C GLU A 12 -1.10 -9.72 22.63
N PHE A 13 0.19 -9.99 22.73
CA PHE A 13 0.70 -11.17 23.44
C PHE A 13 0.31 -11.16 24.93
N ALA A 14 0.42 -10.03 25.61
CA ALA A 14 0.00 -9.90 27.00
C ALA A 14 -1.50 -10.17 27.17
N LYS A 15 -2.32 -9.82 26.18
CA LYS A 15 -3.77 -10.02 26.21
C LYS A 15 -4.19 -11.45 25.87
N PHE A 16 -3.63 -12.03 24.79
CA PHE A 16 -4.12 -13.29 24.21
C PHE A 16 -3.25 -14.50 24.56
N ALA A 17 -1.99 -14.29 24.95
CA ALA A 17 -1.07 -15.36 25.31
C ALA A 17 -0.21 -14.97 26.52
N PRO A 18 -0.84 -14.70 27.69
CA PRO A 18 -0.15 -14.21 28.89
C PRO A 18 0.88 -15.19 29.45
N SER A 19 0.82 -16.47 29.07
CA SER A 19 1.81 -17.49 29.43
C SER A 19 3.10 -17.41 28.62
N CYS A 20 3.15 -16.62 27.56
CA CYS A 20 4.35 -16.42 26.76
C CYS A 20 5.12 -15.19 27.23
N ASN A 21 6.42 -15.33 27.45
CA ASN A 21 7.30 -14.21 27.79
C ASN A 21 7.59 -13.39 26.50
N ALA A 22 6.82 -12.32 26.28
CA ALA A 22 6.97 -11.45 25.11
C ALA A 22 7.97 -10.33 25.37
N MET A 23 9.12 -10.39 24.72
CA MET A 23 10.24 -9.45 24.88
C MET A 23 10.38 -8.53 23.65
N VAL A 24 10.29 -7.23 23.88
CA VAL A 24 10.56 -6.21 22.85
C VAL A 24 12.06 -5.98 22.72
N VAL A 25 12.61 -6.27 21.54
CA VAL A 25 14.02 -6.00 21.21
C VAL A 25 14.14 -4.58 20.68
N ALA A 26 14.44 -3.62 21.57
CA ALA A 26 14.57 -2.20 21.26
C ALA A 26 15.66 -1.54 22.12
N GLY A 27 15.93 -0.24 21.92
CA GLY A 27 16.93 0.50 22.68
C GLY A 27 18.30 0.56 22.00
N THR A 28 19.36 0.64 22.79
CA THR A 28 20.76 0.64 22.36
C THR A 28 21.18 -0.73 21.82
N LYS A 29 22.29 -0.79 21.07
CA LYS A 29 22.81 -2.06 20.55
C LYS A 29 23.11 -3.06 21.68
N SER A 30 23.67 -2.59 22.78
CA SER A 30 23.99 -3.43 23.97
C SER A 30 22.74 -4.03 24.60
N GLU A 31 21.69 -3.21 24.81
CA GLU A 31 20.43 -3.67 25.38
C GLU A 31 19.76 -4.73 24.49
N ARG A 32 19.75 -4.51 23.17
CA ARG A 32 19.16 -5.46 22.23
C ARG A 32 19.93 -6.80 22.20
N ARG A 33 21.27 -6.74 22.18
CA ARG A 33 22.11 -7.94 22.25
C ARG A 33 21.87 -8.73 23.55
N THR A 34 21.75 -8.03 24.67
CA THR A 34 21.45 -8.65 25.97
C THR A 34 20.06 -9.30 25.94
N ALA A 35 19.05 -8.64 25.40
CA ALA A 35 17.70 -9.18 25.28
C ALA A 35 17.67 -10.46 24.41
N ILE A 36 18.33 -10.45 23.25
CA ILE A 36 18.44 -11.62 22.38
C ILE A 36 19.14 -12.77 23.11
N GLY A 37 20.31 -12.51 23.73
CA GLY A 37 21.04 -13.53 24.45
C GLY A 37 20.29 -14.09 25.67
N ARG A 38 19.45 -13.28 26.33
CA ARG A 38 18.59 -13.72 27.42
C ARG A 38 17.48 -14.66 26.94
N ALA A 39 16.84 -14.34 25.81
CA ALA A 39 15.79 -15.17 25.26
C ALA A 39 16.26 -16.59 24.90
N PHE A 40 17.47 -16.73 24.34
CA PHE A 40 18.04 -18.05 24.04
C PHE A 40 18.49 -18.86 25.26
N ARG A 41 18.48 -18.26 26.44
CA ARG A 41 18.80 -18.92 27.71
C ARG A 41 17.59 -19.13 28.61
N ALA A 42 16.42 -18.65 28.16
CA ALA A 42 15.21 -18.81 28.96
C ALA A 42 14.67 -20.24 28.82
N ASP A 43 14.24 -20.80 29.95
CA ASP A 43 13.62 -22.13 30.03
C ASP A 43 12.11 -22.08 29.68
N GLU A 44 11.54 -20.90 29.64
CA GLU A 44 10.12 -20.65 29.30
C GLU A 44 9.91 -20.25 27.86
N PRO A 45 8.70 -20.49 27.28
CA PRO A 45 8.37 -20.04 25.95
C PRO A 45 8.53 -18.52 25.81
N THR A 46 9.52 -18.09 25.04
CA THR A 46 9.89 -16.69 24.88
C THR A 46 9.70 -16.22 23.45
N VAL A 47 9.04 -15.09 23.27
CA VAL A 47 8.80 -14.44 21.99
C VAL A 47 9.63 -13.18 21.89
N LEU A 48 10.52 -13.10 20.89
CA LEU A 48 11.27 -11.89 20.54
C LEU A 48 10.51 -11.07 19.52
N ILE A 49 10.16 -9.83 19.86
CA ILE A 49 9.44 -8.93 18.97
C ILE A 49 10.38 -7.81 18.53
N THR A 50 10.67 -7.72 17.23
CA THR A 50 11.59 -6.74 16.68
C THR A 50 11.09 -6.10 15.38
N SER A 51 11.73 -5.04 14.93
CA SER A 51 11.44 -4.44 13.63
C SER A 51 12.42 -4.91 12.55
N TYR A 52 12.02 -4.88 11.28
CA TYR A 52 12.89 -5.23 10.15
C TYR A 52 14.23 -4.47 10.13
N ASP A 53 14.21 -3.18 10.47
CA ASP A 53 15.43 -2.38 10.52
C ASP A 53 16.37 -2.80 11.64
N LEU A 54 15.82 -3.16 12.81
CA LEU A 54 16.62 -3.67 13.94
C LEU A 54 17.12 -5.08 13.65
N LEU A 55 16.27 -5.97 13.10
CA LEU A 55 16.70 -7.29 12.66
C LEU A 55 17.89 -7.19 11.69
N ARG A 56 17.81 -6.31 10.69
CA ARG A 56 18.91 -6.06 9.74
C ARG A 56 20.20 -5.59 10.40
N ARG A 57 20.10 -4.78 11.46
CA ARG A 57 21.27 -4.25 12.18
C ARG A 57 21.90 -5.27 13.11
N ASP A 58 21.10 -6.16 13.64
CA ASP A 58 21.47 -7.10 14.70
C ASP A 58 21.46 -8.56 14.19
N VAL A 59 21.49 -8.77 12.85
CA VAL A 59 21.40 -10.11 12.25
C VAL A 59 22.46 -11.07 12.81
N ASP A 60 23.67 -10.60 13.03
CA ASP A 60 24.77 -11.40 13.59
C ASP A 60 24.44 -11.92 15.01
N ASP A 61 23.70 -11.15 15.82
CA ASP A 61 23.28 -11.57 17.14
C ASP A 61 22.16 -12.64 17.08
N TYR A 62 21.34 -12.65 16.01
CA TYR A 62 20.30 -13.65 15.79
C TYR A 62 20.84 -14.96 15.18
N THR A 63 21.94 -14.89 14.45
CA THR A 63 22.56 -16.04 13.78
C THR A 63 23.80 -16.58 14.52
N ALA A 64 24.22 -15.95 15.63
CA ALA A 64 25.36 -16.38 16.43
C ALA A 64 25.14 -17.80 16.99
N ASP A 65 26.22 -18.55 17.14
CA ASP A 65 26.24 -19.87 17.79
C ASP A 65 25.22 -20.86 17.19
N GLU A 66 24.97 -20.78 15.86
CA GLU A 66 23.97 -21.61 15.15
C GLU A 66 22.56 -21.52 15.75
N ARG A 67 22.22 -20.37 16.30
CA ARG A 67 20.90 -20.10 16.90
C ARG A 67 19.77 -20.40 15.93
N ARG A 68 18.76 -21.08 16.44
CA ARG A 68 17.58 -21.49 15.68
C ARG A 68 16.32 -21.22 16.47
N PHE A 69 15.30 -20.71 15.80
CA PHE A 69 14.00 -20.48 16.37
C PHE A 69 13.04 -21.63 16.01
N ASN A 70 12.12 -21.95 16.89
CA ASN A 70 11.04 -22.88 16.57
C ASN A 70 10.11 -22.24 15.53
N VAL A 71 9.78 -20.94 15.71
CA VAL A 71 8.87 -20.22 14.84
C VAL A 71 9.43 -18.83 14.53
N MET A 72 9.34 -18.44 13.26
CA MET A 72 9.59 -17.07 12.82
C MET A 72 8.40 -16.57 12.02
N ALA A 73 7.79 -15.47 12.46
CA ALA A 73 6.69 -14.83 11.76
C ALA A 73 7.07 -13.43 11.29
N LEU A 74 6.77 -13.12 10.04
CA LEU A 74 6.92 -11.78 9.46
C LEU A 74 5.54 -11.13 9.33
N ASP A 75 5.32 -10.04 10.05
CA ASP A 75 4.16 -9.18 9.85
C ASP A 75 4.47 -8.16 8.75
N GLU A 76 3.48 -7.84 7.89
CA GLU A 76 3.67 -7.01 6.71
C GLU A 76 4.83 -7.53 5.82
N ALA A 77 4.74 -8.80 5.43
CA ALA A 77 5.84 -9.50 4.73
C ALA A 77 6.25 -8.86 3.39
N GLN A 78 5.44 -7.94 2.82
CA GLN A 78 5.84 -7.15 1.66
C GLN A 78 7.11 -6.31 1.88
N TYR A 79 7.57 -6.12 3.13
CA TYR A 79 8.88 -5.50 3.40
C TYR A 79 10.06 -6.31 2.87
N ILE A 80 9.89 -7.62 2.65
CA ILE A 80 10.91 -8.49 2.04
C ILE A 80 10.64 -8.83 0.57
N LYS A 81 9.67 -8.18 -0.08
CA LYS A 81 9.28 -8.43 -1.48
C LYS A 81 10.43 -8.28 -2.48
N ASN A 82 11.36 -7.38 -2.22
CA ASN A 82 12.58 -7.27 -3.01
C ASN A 82 13.71 -8.07 -2.36
N HIS A 83 14.04 -9.22 -2.96
CA HIS A 83 15.05 -10.17 -2.47
C HIS A 83 16.48 -9.59 -2.40
N THR A 84 16.78 -8.53 -3.16
CA THR A 84 18.12 -7.91 -3.18
C THR A 84 18.40 -7.04 -1.97
N THR A 85 17.37 -6.61 -1.25
CA THR A 85 17.49 -5.70 -0.11
C THR A 85 18.21 -6.34 1.08
N LYS A 86 18.92 -5.51 1.85
CA LYS A 86 19.57 -5.95 3.10
C LYS A 86 18.57 -6.48 4.12
N ILE A 87 17.33 -5.98 4.10
CA ILE A 87 16.24 -6.43 4.99
C ILE A 87 15.82 -7.86 4.62
N ALA A 88 15.56 -8.12 3.34
CA ALA A 88 15.19 -9.45 2.87
C ALA A 88 16.29 -10.48 3.16
N LYS A 89 17.54 -10.11 2.90
CA LYS A 89 18.70 -10.99 3.19
C LYS A 89 18.82 -11.29 4.68
N ALA A 90 18.65 -10.29 5.55
CA ALA A 90 18.70 -10.49 7.00
C ALA A 90 17.56 -11.39 7.51
N ALA A 91 16.32 -11.20 7.01
CA ALA A 91 15.19 -12.04 7.39
C ALA A 91 15.40 -13.51 6.97
N LYS A 92 15.96 -13.74 5.77
CA LYS A 92 16.24 -15.09 5.25
C LYS A 92 17.41 -15.78 5.96
N ALA A 93 18.36 -15.01 6.51
CA ALA A 93 19.53 -15.55 7.21
C ALA A 93 19.19 -16.17 8.57
N VAL A 94 18.11 -15.72 9.22
CA VAL A 94 17.71 -16.26 10.52
C VAL A 94 17.16 -17.66 10.35
N ALA A 95 17.73 -18.64 11.08
CA ALA A 95 17.27 -20.03 11.04
C ALA A 95 16.00 -20.22 11.89
N ALA A 96 14.99 -20.87 11.31
CA ALA A 96 13.75 -21.23 11.99
C ALA A 96 13.19 -22.54 11.44
N ASP A 97 12.52 -23.34 12.30
CA ASP A 97 11.87 -24.58 11.90
C ASP A 97 10.58 -24.33 11.13
N HIS A 98 9.78 -23.38 11.61
CA HIS A 98 8.53 -22.97 10.98
C HIS A 98 8.58 -21.49 10.65
N ARG A 99 8.13 -21.14 9.45
CA ARG A 99 8.12 -19.76 8.97
C ARG A 99 6.73 -19.37 8.52
N PHE A 100 6.29 -18.17 8.94
CA PHE A 100 5.01 -17.58 8.56
C PHE A 100 5.22 -16.18 7.99
N ALA A 101 4.45 -15.84 7.00
CA ALA A 101 4.41 -14.51 6.40
C ALA A 101 2.97 -13.98 6.41
N LEU A 102 2.74 -12.89 7.12
CA LEU A 102 1.45 -12.21 7.20
C LEU A 102 1.52 -10.98 6.29
N THR A 103 0.59 -10.87 5.35
CA THR A 103 0.51 -9.74 4.45
C THR A 103 -0.92 -9.57 3.93
N GLY A 104 -1.36 -8.33 3.76
CA GLY A 104 -2.62 -8.05 3.06
C GLY A 104 -2.47 -8.17 1.53
N THR A 105 -1.24 -8.08 1.03
CA THR A 105 -0.93 -8.05 -0.41
C THR A 105 0.31 -8.89 -0.70
N PRO A 106 0.17 -10.20 -0.96
CA PRO A 106 1.31 -11.08 -1.24
C PRO A 106 2.01 -10.75 -2.57
N ILE A 107 1.28 -10.15 -3.50
CA ILE A 107 1.79 -9.62 -4.77
C ILE A 107 1.20 -8.21 -4.92
N GLU A 108 2.06 -7.20 -4.92
CA GLU A 108 1.63 -5.83 -5.20
C GLU A 108 1.85 -5.49 -6.68
N ASN A 109 2.97 -5.96 -7.23
CA ASN A 109 3.43 -5.45 -8.51
C ASN A 109 4.07 -6.49 -9.43
N ARG A 110 4.77 -7.50 -8.95
CA ARG A 110 5.52 -8.47 -9.76
C ARG A 110 5.51 -9.86 -9.13
N LEU A 111 5.60 -10.88 -9.98
CA LEU A 111 5.74 -12.26 -9.52
C LEU A 111 7.05 -12.49 -8.74
N SER A 112 8.09 -11.70 -8.99
CA SER A 112 9.32 -11.71 -8.19
C SER A 112 9.11 -11.37 -6.71
N GLU A 113 8.06 -10.64 -6.38
CA GLU A 113 7.68 -10.35 -4.99
C GLU A 113 7.21 -11.62 -4.28
N LEU A 114 6.37 -12.41 -4.95
CA LEU A 114 5.92 -13.73 -4.49
C LEU A 114 7.11 -14.66 -4.28
N TRP A 115 8.01 -14.73 -5.29
CA TRP A 115 9.22 -15.54 -5.16
C TRP A 115 10.02 -15.18 -3.91
N SER A 116 10.20 -13.90 -3.62
CA SER A 116 10.98 -13.47 -2.46
C SER A 116 10.35 -13.87 -1.13
N ILE A 117 9.02 -13.84 -1.03
CA ILE A 117 8.28 -14.30 0.16
C ILE A 117 8.39 -15.80 0.29
N PHE A 118 8.22 -16.57 -0.80
CA PHE A 118 8.33 -18.03 -0.77
C PHE A 118 9.77 -18.51 -0.52
N ASP A 119 10.78 -17.79 -0.99
CA ASP A 119 12.18 -18.08 -0.68
C ASP A 119 12.51 -17.87 0.82
N PHE A 120 11.75 -17.00 1.50
CA PHE A 120 11.77 -16.91 2.97
C PHE A 120 11.00 -18.09 3.61
N LEU A 121 9.78 -18.37 3.17
CA LEU A 121 8.92 -19.40 3.78
C LEU A 121 9.49 -20.80 3.61
N MET A 122 9.84 -21.15 2.39
CA MET A 122 10.31 -22.48 1.96
C MET A 122 11.44 -22.34 0.95
N PRO A 123 12.68 -22.15 1.43
CA PRO A 123 13.84 -21.99 0.55
C PRO A 123 13.96 -23.14 -0.43
N GLY A 124 14.05 -22.83 -1.72
CA GLY A 124 14.21 -23.80 -2.79
C GLY A 124 12.90 -24.32 -3.43
N LEU A 125 11.71 -24.11 -2.85
CA LEU A 125 10.44 -24.57 -3.43
C LEU A 125 10.23 -24.04 -4.86
N LEU A 126 10.50 -22.76 -5.08
CA LEU A 126 10.39 -22.11 -6.39
C LEU A 126 11.71 -22.06 -7.17
N GLY A 127 12.74 -22.75 -6.68
CA GLY A 127 14.07 -22.75 -7.27
C GLY A 127 14.82 -21.41 -7.11
N THR A 128 15.91 -21.24 -7.86
CA THR A 128 16.65 -19.97 -7.87
C THR A 128 15.82 -18.88 -8.57
N TYR A 129 16.07 -17.60 -8.20
CA TYR A 129 15.38 -16.45 -8.84
C TYR A 129 15.51 -16.48 -10.37
N LYS A 130 16.69 -16.81 -10.90
CA LYS A 130 16.91 -16.92 -12.35
C LYS A 130 15.97 -17.93 -12.98
N ARG A 131 15.87 -19.16 -12.41
CA ARG A 131 14.97 -20.20 -12.91
C ARG A 131 13.49 -19.81 -12.79
N PHE A 132 13.13 -19.15 -11.69
CA PHE A 132 11.77 -18.65 -11.50
C PHE A 132 11.41 -17.59 -12.53
N HIS A 133 12.31 -16.63 -12.78
CA HIS A 133 12.14 -15.58 -13.79
C HIS A 133 11.96 -16.18 -15.20
N GLU A 134 12.83 -17.12 -15.59
CA GLU A 134 12.77 -17.77 -16.90
C GLU A 134 11.52 -18.66 -17.06
N ARG A 135 11.12 -19.36 -16.01
CA ARG A 135 10.03 -20.35 -16.07
C ARG A 135 8.64 -19.76 -15.88
N TYR A 136 8.49 -18.76 -15.03
CA TYR A 136 7.20 -18.21 -14.63
C TYR A 136 7.03 -16.74 -15.01
N GLU A 137 7.98 -15.87 -14.65
CA GLU A 137 7.82 -14.43 -14.80
C GLU A 137 7.84 -14.01 -16.27
N LEU A 138 8.83 -14.46 -17.06
CA LEU A 138 8.93 -14.13 -18.48
C LEU A 138 7.74 -14.63 -19.33
N PRO A 139 7.29 -15.91 -19.25
CA PRO A 139 6.17 -16.36 -20.05
C PRO A 139 4.86 -15.62 -19.72
N ILE A 140 4.65 -15.29 -18.44
CA ILE A 140 3.46 -14.56 -17.99
C ILE A 140 3.51 -13.10 -18.43
N SER A 141 4.67 -12.43 -18.35
CA SER A 141 4.83 -11.04 -18.76
C SER A 141 4.87 -10.86 -20.28
N ASN A 142 5.46 -11.79 -21.02
CA ASN A 142 5.52 -11.72 -22.49
C ASN A 142 4.16 -11.94 -23.17
N ALA A 143 3.20 -12.57 -22.51
CA ALA A 143 1.84 -12.68 -23.00
C ALA A 143 1.18 -11.30 -23.22
N ARG A 144 1.76 -10.24 -22.66
CA ARG A 144 1.34 -8.84 -22.79
C ARG A 144 1.95 -8.10 -23.97
N ALA A 145 3.05 -8.56 -24.52
CA ALA A 145 3.76 -7.87 -25.60
C ALA A 145 3.05 -7.97 -26.97
N VAL A 146 1.85 -8.55 -27.01
CA VAL A 146 1.00 -8.52 -28.20
C VAL A 146 0.27 -7.18 -28.19
N ASP A 147 0.48 -6.42 -29.27
CA ASP A 147 -0.05 -5.07 -29.48
C ASP A 147 -1.56 -4.97 -29.14
N SER A 148 -1.87 -4.37 -28.00
CA SER A 148 -3.25 -4.19 -27.52
C SER A 148 -4.00 -3.06 -28.23
N SER A 149 -3.37 -2.39 -29.20
CA SER A 149 -3.98 -1.31 -29.99
C SER A 149 -4.95 -1.81 -31.03
N THR A 150 -4.91 -3.11 -31.40
CA THR A 150 -5.83 -3.74 -32.37
C THR A 150 -6.81 -4.69 -31.66
N GLU A 151 -8.03 -4.85 -32.23
CA GLU A 151 -9.02 -5.82 -31.71
C GLU A 151 -8.50 -7.27 -31.77
N GLU A 152 -7.73 -7.60 -32.81
CA GLU A 152 -7.06 -8.90 -32.94
C GLU A 152 -5.96 -9.09 -31.89
N GLY A 153 -5.22 -8.05 -31.55
CA GLY A 153 -4.21 -8.06 -30.49
C GLY A 153 -4.84 -8.22 -29.10
N ARG A 154 -5.99 -7.59 -28.83
CA ARG A 154 -6.75 -7.78 -27.58
C ARG A 154 -7.30 -9.20 -27.45
N ALA A 155 -7.81 -9.78 -28.53
CA ALA A 155 -8.26 -11.18 -28.56
C ALA A 155 -7.08 -12.16 -28.39
N ALA A 156 -5.93 -11.89 -29.00
CA ALA A 156 -4.71 -12.70 -28.85
C ALA A 156 -4.07 -12.58 -27.46
N ALA A 157 -4.13 -11.40 -26.83
CA ALA A 157 -3.67 -11.19 -25.45
C ALA A 157 -4.53 -11.96 -24.42
N GLN A 158 -5.81 -12.20 -24.73
CA GLN A 158 -6.71 -12.99 -23.88
C GLN A 158 -6.42 -14.50 -23.91
N VAL A 159 -5.68 -15.02 -24.88
CA VAL A 159 -5.48 -16.46 -25.07
C VAL A 159 -4.02 -16.78 -25.44
N ASN A 160 -3.09 -16.52 -24.52
CA ASN A 160 -1.80 -17.19 -24.60
C ASN A 160 -1.87 -18.49 -23.76
N PRO A 161 -2.08 -19.66 -24.38
CA PRO A 161 -2.29 -20.92 -23.66
C PRO A 161 -1.06 -21.32 -22.83
N GLU A 162 0.13 -20.87 -23.20
CA GLU A 162 1.36 -21.13 -22.43
C GLU A 162 1.38 -20.32 -21.14
N ALA A 163 1.08 -19.03 -21.20
CA ALA A 163 1.02 -18.18 -20.02
C ALA A 163 -0.06 -18.67 -19.04
N ALA A 164 -1.24 -19.02 -19.53
CA ALA A 164 -2.31 -19.61 -18.74
C ALA A 164 -1.88 -20.89 -18.04
N ARG A 165 -1.25 -21.80 -18.78
CA ARG A 165 -0.73 -23.06 -18.22
C ARG A 165 0.33 -22.82 -17.15
N VAL A 166 1.28 -21.93 -17.41
CA VAL A 166 2.36 -21.58 -16.46
C VAL A 166 1.80 -20.93 -15.21
N SER A 167 0.84 -20.04 -15.38
CA SER A 167 0.13 -19.39 -14.28
C SER A 167 -0.58 -20.39 -13.38
N HIS A 168 -1.35 -21.32 -13.99
CA HIS A 168 -2.05 -22.38 -13.26
C HIS A 168 -1.06 -23.31 -12.53
N GLN A 169 0.07 -23.65 -13.14
CA GLN A 169 1.11 -24.43 -12.48
C GLN A 169 1.68 -23.72 -11.24
N LEU A 170 1.96 -22.42 -11.35
CA LEU A 170 2.45 -21.62 -10.22
C LEU A 170 1.38 -21.55 -9.11
N GLN A 171 0.13 -21.27 -9.46
CA GLN A 171 -0.99 -21.24 -8.51
C GLN A 171 -1.16 -22.56 -7.77
N SER A 172 -1.17 -23.68 -8.49
CA SER A 172 -1.29 -25.01 -7.89
C SER A 172 -0.15 -25.32 -6.93
N LEU A 173 1.06 -24.84 -7.25
CA LEU A 173 2.24 -25.05 -6.42
C LEU A 173 2.21 -24.24 -5.13
N VAL A 174 1.81 -22.95 -5.19
CA VAL A 174 1.86 -22.05 -4.04
C VAL A 174 0.53 -21.96 -3.26
N GLY A 175 -0.59 -22.22 -3.92
CA GLY A 175 -1.93 -22.03 -3.38
C GLY A 175 -2.21 -22.83 -2.11
N VAL A 176 -1.68 -24.03 -1.99
CA VAL A 176 -1.83 -24.88 -0.79
C VAL A 176 -1.19 -24.27 0.47
N PHE A 177 -0.27 -23.32 0.30
CA PHE A 177 0.43 -22.64 1.40
C PHE A 177 -0.12 -21.25 1.68
N ILE A 178 -1.08 -20.76 0.86
CA ILE A 178 -1.68 -19.44 1.01
C ILE A 178 -3.07 -19.60 1.64
N LYS A 179 -3.29 -18.92 2.77
CA LYS A 179 -4.61 -18.82 3.38
C LYS A 179 -5.06 -17.36 3.38
N ARG A 180 -6.01 -17.03 2.52
CA ARG A 180 -6.65 -15.72 2.47
C ARG A 180 -7.97 -15.74 3.25
N ARG A 181 -8.21 -14.69 4.02
CA ARG A 181 -9.48 -14.43 4.70
C ARG A 181 -9.91 -13.01 4.37
N LEU A 182 -11.09 -12.84 3.85
CA LEU A 182 -11.71 -11.53 3.66
C LEU A 182 -12.34 -11.07 4.97
N LYS A 183 -12.31 -9.77 5.24
CA LYS A 183 -12.96 -9.18 6.43
C LYS A 183 -14.45 -9.52 6.47
N SER A 184 -15.14 -9.43 5.34
CA SER A 184 -16.56 -9.80 5.18
C SER A 184 -16.88 -11.24 5.55
N GLN A 185 -15.92 -12.17 5.45
CA GLN A 185 -16.10 -13.58 5.81
C GLN A 185 -15.90 -13.87 7.30
N VAL A 186 -15.15 -13.02 7.99
CA VAL A 186 -14.71 -13.27 9.37
C VAL A 186 -15.35 -12.32 10.37
N LEU A 187 -15.62 -11.09 9.97
CA LEU A 187 -16.16 -10.01 10.80
C LEU A 187 -17.55 -9.63 10.29
N THR A 188 -18.51 -10.54 10.48
CA THR A 188 -19.91 -10.36 10.05
C THR A 188 -20.63 -9.23 10.80
N ASP A 189 -20.12 -8.85 11.98
CA ASP A 189 -20.69 -7.79 12.81
C ASP A 189 -20.10 -6.40 12.51
N LEU A 190 -19.16 -6.31 11.55
CA LEU A 190 -18.64 -5.02 11.11
C LEU A 190 -19.67 -4.33 10.20
N PRO A 191 -19.94 -3.03 10.42
CA PRO A 191 -20.78 -2.24 9.51
C PRO A 191 -20.23 -2.22 8.08
N ASP A 192 -21.04 -1.81 7.14
CA ASP A 192 -20.65 -1.76 5.73
C ASP A 192 -19.58 -0.69 5.45
N LYS A 193 -18.73 -0.96 4.46
CA LYS A 193 -17.79 0.01 3.89
C LYS A 193 -18.27 0.39 2.49
N LEU A 194 -18.73 1.63 2.34
CA LEU A 194 -19.23 2.19 1.09
C LEU A 194 -18.16 3.06 0.44
N GLU A 195 -17.75 2.75 -0.78
CA GLU A 195 -16.74 3.51 -1.51
C GLU A 195 -17.40 4.33 -2.63
N THR A 196 -17.10 5.63 -2.66
CA THR A 196 -17.65 6.59 -3.61
C THR A 196 -16.55 7.44 -4.22
N THR A 197 -16.49 7.52 -5.55
CA THR A 197 -15.61 8.46 -6.24
C THR A 197 -16.31 9.79 -6.40
N LEU A 198 -15.76 10.84 -5.79
CA LEU A 198 -16.21 12.21 -5.96
C LEU A 198 -15.36 12.90 -7.04
N THR A 199 -15.94 13.09 -8.20
CA THR A 199 -15.26 13.71 -9.33
C THR A 199 -15.41 15.22 -9.29
N VAL A 200 -14.30 15.96 -9.35
CA VAL A 200 -14.26 17.42 -9.42
C VAL A 200 -13.69 17.89 -10.75
N GLN A 201 -14.19 18.99 -11.29
CA GLN A 201 -13.70 19.52 -12.56
C GLN A 201 -12.73 20.68 -12.31
N LEU A 202 -11.53 20.58 -12.90
CA LEU A 202 -10.57 21.68 -12.87
C LEU A 202 -11.10 22.85 -13.72
N ALA A 203 -11.01 24.08 -13.18
CA ALA A 203 -11.49 25.28 -13.85
C ALA A 203 -10.43 26.40 -13.85
N GLY A 204 -10.70 27.47 -14.59
CA GLY A 204 -9.90 28.69 -14.59
C GLY A 204 -8.40 28.50 -14.82
N GLU A 205 -7.60 29.08 -13.96
CA GLU A 205 -6.14 29.00 -14.01
C GLU A 205 -5.62 27.59 -13.73
N GLN A 206 -6.27 26.85 -12.82
CA GLN A 206 -5.90 25.47 -12.49
C GLN A 206 -5.92 24.57 -13.72
N ARG A 207 -6.98 24.63 -14.54
CA ARG A 207 -7.09 23.84 -15.77
C ARG A 207 -6.03 24.24 -16.81
N LYS A 208 -5.74 25.53 -16.95
CA LYS A 208 -4.72 26.01 -17.88
C LYS A 208 -3.32 25.54 -17.50
N LEU A 209 -2.98 25.61 -16.22
CA LEU A 209 -1.70 25.12 -15.71
C LEU A 209 -1.57 23.63 -15.91
N TYR A 210 -2.62 22.86 -15.59
CA TYR A 210 -2.62 21.42 -15.80
C TYR A 210 -2.37 21.08 -17.27
N ALA A 211 -3.14 21.66 -18.19
CA ALA A 211 -3.01 21.40 -19.63
C ALA A 211 -1.62 21.78 -20.17
N ALA A 212 -1.02 22.88 -19.71
CA ALA A 212 0.31 23.29 -20.13
C ALA A 212 1.39 22.28 -19.69
N HIS A 213 1.32 21.77 -18.45
CA HIS A 213 2.25 20.76 -17.95
C HIS A 213 2.04 19.41 -18.64
N GLU A 214 0.80 18.99 -18.85
CA GLU A 214 0.44 17.77 -19.54
C GLU A 214 0.98 17.78 -20.98
N GLN A 215 0.71 18.84 -21.75
CA GLN A 215 1.20 19.00 -23.12
C GLN A 215 2.73 18.99 -23.20
N ARG A 216 3.39 19.68 -22.26
CA ARG A 216 4.85 19.68 -22.20
C ARG A 216 5.42 18.28 -21.95
N LEU A 217 4.83 17.55 -21.01
CA LEU A 217 5.27 16.19 -20.70
C LEU A 217 5.01 15.23 -21.88
N ARG A 218 3.87 15.36 -22.54
CA ARG A 218 3.52 14.59 -23.74
C ARG A 218 4.56 14.82 -24.85
N MET A 219 4.83 16.09 -25.19
CA MET A 219 5.85 16.43 -26.22
C MET A 219 7.23 15.86 -25.85
N GLN A 220 7.62 15.90 -24.57
CA GLN A 220 8.86 15.34 -24.12
C GLN A 220 8.92 13.82 -24.31
N LEU A 221 7.82 13.10 -24.05
CA LEU A 221 7.75 11.65 -24.22
C LEU A 221 7.73 11.26 -25.71
N GLU A 222 6.98 11.98 -26.55
CA GLU A 222 6.87 11.70 -28.00
C GLU A 222 8.22 11.86 -28.71
N HIS A 223 9.05 12.84 -28.30
CA HIS A 223 10.34 13.13 -28.94
C HIS A 223 11.52 12.39 -28.30
N SER A 224 11.33 11.62 -27.21
CA SER A 224 12.42 10.91 -26.56
C SER A 224 12.66 9.53 -27.17
N GLU A 225 13.90 9.20 -27.47
CA GLU A 225 14.30 7.83 -27.78
C GLU A 225 14.35 6.98 -26.51
N GLU A 226 14.24 5.65 -26.64
CA GLU A 226 14.14 4.72 -25.51
C GLU A 226 15.34 4.79 -24.54
N ALA A 227 16.54 5.02 -25.07
CA ALA A 227 17.75 5.21 -24.28
C ALA A 227 17.71 6.52 -23.47
N GLU A 228 17.18 7.60 -24.06
CA GLU A 228 17.01 8.90 -23.42
C GLU A 228 15.87 8.87 -22.39
N PHE A 229 14.79 8.15 -22.68
CA PHE A 229 13.70 7.90 -21.75
C PHE A 229 14.20 7.27 -20.43
N ASN A 230 15.01 6.22 -20.52
CA ASN A 230 15.55 5.54 -19.33
C ASN A 230 16.43 6.46 -18.48
N THR A 231 17.18 7.37 -19.11
CA THR A 231 18.01 8.35 -18.41
C THR A 231 17.17 9.49 -17.80
N SER A 232 16.02 9.81 -18.42
CA SER A 232 15.14 10.91 -18.01
C SER A 232 14.03 10.50 -17.04
N LYS A 233 13.89 9.21 -16.69
CA LYS A 233 12.82 8.70 -15.82
C LYS A 233 12.59 9.53 -14.56
N ILE A 234 13.63 9.98 -13.87
CA ILE A 234 13.51 10.78 -12.65
C ILE A 234 12.81 12.11 -12.93
N ARG A 235 13.11 12.76 -14.07
CA ARG A 235 12.49 14.01 -14.49
C ARG A 235 11.01 13.80 -14.83
N ILE A 236 10.69 12.73 -15.55
CA ILE A 236 9.33 12.36 -15.91
C ILE A 236 8.49 12.11 -14.64
N LEU A 237 9.04 11.37 -13.67
CA LEU A 237 8.38 11.15 -12.37
C LEU A 237 8.13 12.45 -11.59
N ALA A 238 9.04 13.41 -11.69
CA ALA A 238 8.85 14.72 -11.10
C ALA A 238 7.73 15.51 -11.78
N GLU A 239 7.62 15.46 -13.12
CA GLU A 239 6.52 16.12 -13.84
C GLU A 239 5.16 15.46 -13.54
N LEU A 240 5.08 14.12 -13.47
CA LEU A 240 3.86 13.43 -13.02
C LEU A 240 3.46 13.84 -11.60
N THR A 241 4.45 14.05 -10.72
CA THR A 241 4.19 14.56 -9.36
C THR A 241 3.64 15.98 -9.41
N ARG A 242 4.17 16.84 -10.28
CA ARG A 242 3.68 18.22 -10.48
C ARG A 242 2.26 18.24 -11.00
N LEU A 243 1.91 17.41 -12.00
CA LEU A 243 0.53 17.28 -12.50
C LEU A 243 -0.44 16.94 -11.37
N ARG A 244 -0.08 15.99 -10.51
CA ARG A 244 -0.90 15.62 -9.34
C ARG A 244 -0.99 16.74 -8.30
N GLN A 245 0.09 17.49 -8.09
CA GLN A 245 0.06 18.68 -7.22
C GLN A 245 -0.87 19.74 -7.78
N ILE A 246 -0.86 19.98 -9.10
CA ILE A 246 -1.80 20.91 -9.73
C ILE A 246 -3.26 20.43 -9.58
N CYS A 247 -3.52 19.11 -9.71
CA CYS A 247 -4.84 18.56 -9.43
C CYS A 247 -5.30 18.81 -8.00
N CYS A 248 -4.41 18.76 -7.02
CA CYS A 248 -4.71 19.10 -5.63
C CYS A 248 -4.95 20.60 -5.46
N ASP A 249 -3.95 21.43 -5.72
CA ASP A 249 -4.03 22.88 -5.64
C ASP A 249 -2.83 23.51 -6.38
N PRO A 250 -3.04 24.48 -7.30
CA PRO A 250 -1.95 25.16 -7.98
C PRO A 250 -0.92 25.81 -7.05
N ARG A 251 -1.33 26.26 -5.88
CA ARG A 251 -0.44 26.90 -4.87
C ARG A 251 0.65 25.98 -4.35
N LEU A 252 0.53 24.65 -4.55
CA LEU A 252 1.60 23.69 -4.23
C LEU A 252 2.85 23.87 -5.10
N LEU A 253 2.70 24.52 -6.27
CA LEU A 253 3.80 24.81 -7.19
C LEU A 253 3.99 26.32 -7.42
N TYR A 254 2.91 27.08 -7.38
CA TYR A 254 2.86 28.51 -7.71
C TYR A 254 2.20 29.27 -6.56
N ALA A 255 3.00 29.81 -5.67
CA ALA A 255 2.51 30.49 -4.45
C ALA A 255 1.55 31.68 -4.76
N ASP A 256 1.70 32.31 -5.93
CA ASP A 256 0.89 33.44 -6.37
C ASP A 256 -0.39 33.03 -7.12
N ALA A 257 -0.69 31.74 -7.24
CA ALA A 257 -1.93 31.28 -7.88
C ALA A 257 -3.15 31.79 -7.10
N LYS A 258 -4.08 32.40 -7.85
CA LYS A 258 -5.26 33.06 -7.26
C LYS A 258 -6.51 32.18 -7.25
N ASP A 259 -6.56 31.17 -8.13
CA ASP A 259 -7.72 30.30 -8.26
C ASP A 259 -7.83 29.37 -7.05
N GLN A 260 -9.08 29.18 -6.59
CA GLN A 260 -9.37 28.20 -5.57
C GLN A 260 -9.35 26.79 -6.18
N SER A 261 -8.75 25.85 -5.48
CA SER A 261 -8.75 24.45 -5.86
C SER A 261 -10.16 23.86 -5.81
N ALA A 262 -10.59 23.21 -6.90
CA ALA A 262 -11.84 22.47 -6.96
C ALA A 262 -11.91 21.36 -5.90
N LYS A 263 -10.78 20.66 -5.66
CA LYS A 263 -10.69 19.64 -4.61
C LYS A 263 -10.80 20.21 -3.21
N LEU A 264 -10.14 21.34 -2.94
CA LEU A 264 -10.21 21.99 -1.64
C LEU A 264 -11.64 22.41 -1.30
N ALA A 265 -12.37 22.93 -2.29
CA ALA A 265 -13.78 23.29 -2.14
C ALA A 265 -14.64 22.06 -1.84
N ALA A 266 -14.48 20.98 -2.62
CA ALA A 266 -15.24 19.73 -2.43
C ALA A 266 -14.95 19.06 -1.09
N ILE A 267 -13.69 19.04 -0.64
CA ILE A 267 -13.33 18.48 0.68
C ILE A 267 -13.94 19.31 1.81
N ALA A 268 -13.91 20.63 1.70
CA ALA A 268 -14.51 21.51 2.72
C ALA A 268 -16.02 21.30 2.81
N GLU A 269 -16.72 21.18 1.67
CA GLU A 269 -18.17 20.90 1.60
C GLU A 269 -18.52 19.51 2.21
N LEU A 270 -17.72 18.48 1.88
CA LEU A 270 -17.89 17.16 2.48
C LEU A 270 -17.74 17.19 4.00
N VAL A 271 -16.72 17.88 4.51
CA VAL A 271 -16.50 17.98 5.96
C VAL A 271 -17.59 18.79 6.63
N GLU A 272 -18.08 19.85 6.01
CA GLU A 272 -19.21 20.62 6.51
C GLU A 272 -20.48 19.74 6.59
N THR A 273 -20.73 18.92 5.60
CA THR A 273 -21.81 17.93 5.62
C THR A 273 -21.64 16.94 6.77
N CYS A 274 -20.44 16.42 6.97
CA CYS A 274 -20.12 15.52 8.09
C CYS A 274 -20.41 16.19 9.45
N VAL A 275 -20.01 17.46 9.61
CA VAL A 275 -20.28 18.23 10.84
C VAL A 275 -21.77 18.37 11.10
N ASN A 276 -22.55 18.70 10.06
CA ASN A 276 -24.00 18.85 10.16
C ASN A 276 -24.71 17.53 10.51
N GLU A 277 -24.15 16.39 10.11
CA GLU A 277 -24.64 15.05 10.43
C GLU A 277 -24.08 14.48 11.74
N GLY A 278 -23.23 15.24 12.46
CA GLY A 278 -22.58 14.75 13.68
C GLY A 278 -21.54 13.66 13.46
N LYS A 279 -21.07 13.50 12.21
CA LYS A 279 -20.06 12.52 11.81
C LYS A 279 -18.65 13.10 11.86
N LYS A 280 -17.66 12.25 12.04
CA LYS A 280 -16.23 12.62 12.01
C LYS A 280 -15.56 12.10 10.77
N ALA A 281 -14.67 12.92 10.19
CA ALA A 281 -13.96 12.61 8.95
C ALA A 281 -12.45 12.47 9.14
N LEU A 282 -11.86 11.44 8.53
CA LEU A 282 -10.42 11.28 8.33
C LEU A 282 -10.06 11.75 6.93
N ILE A 283 -9.16 12.70 6.81
CA ILE A 283 -8.70 13.22 5.52
C ILE A 283 -7.26 12.77 5.30
N PHE A 284 -7.06 11.95 4.27
CA PHE A 284 -5.75 11.43 3.89
C PHE A 284 -5.22 12.10 2.63
N SER A 285 -3.96 12.55 2.66
CA SER A 285 -3.22 12.98 1.49
C SER A 285 -1.77 12.52 1.53
N GLN A 286 -1.19 12.28 0.36
CA GLN A 286 0.25 12.05 0.25
C GLN A 286 1.05 13.37 0.38
N PHE A 287 0.44 14.50 0.01
CA PHE A 287 1.05 15.82 0.05
C PHE A 287 0.76 16.50 1.38
N THR A 288 1.75 16.63 2.25
CA THR A 288 1.61 17.33 3.53
C THR A 288 1.26 18.81 3.32
N SER A 289 1.84 19.43 2.29
CA SER A 289 1.51 20.81 1.91
C SER A 289 0.05 20.99 1.46
N PHE A 290 -0.60 19.95 0.90
CA PHE A 290 -2.03 20.01 0.63
C PHE A 290 -2.86 19.90 1.91
N LEU A 291 -2.42 19.07 2.86
CA LEU A 291 -3.05 19.05 4.20
C LEU A 291 -2.93 20.40 4.90
N ASP A 292 -1.81 21.12 4.73
CA ASP A 292 -1.63 22.46 5.28
C ASP A 292 -2.65 23.46 4.67
N LEU A 293 -2.89 23.40 3.34
CA LEU A 293 -3.92 24.22 2.68
C LEU A 293 -5.35 23.86 3.13
N ILE A 294 -5.63 22.56 3.37
CA ILE A 294 -6.91 22.14 3.94
C ILE A 294 -7.07 22.69 5.37
N ALA A 295 -5.99 22.66 6.16
CA ALA A 295 -5.96 23.20 7.51
C ALA A 295 -6.24 24.73 7.51
N GLU A 296 -5.58 25.49 6.64
CA GLU A 296 -5.85 26.93 6.46
C GLU A 296 -7.32 27.20 6.11
N ARG A 297 -7.92 26.35 5.26
CA ARG A 297 -9.34 26.47 4.91
C ARG A 297 -10.25 26.20 6.10
N PHE A 298 -9.92 25.19 6.91
CA PHE A 298 -10.67 24.86 8.12
C PHE A 298 -10.54 25.95 9.18
N ASP A 299 -9.34 26.53 9.38
CA ASP A 299 -9.13 27.67 10.27
C ASP A 299 -9.99 28.89 9.86
N ALA A 300 -10.06 29.18 8.56
CA ALA A 300 -10.90 30.26 8.04
C ALA A 300 -12.41 30.02 8.25
N GLN A 301 -12.83 28.73 8.36
CA GLN A 301 -14.22 28.36 8.65
C GLN A 301 -14.49 28.11 10.14
N GLY A 302 -13.48 28.24 11.01
CA GLY A 302 -13.59 27.97 12.45
C GLY A 302 -13.82 26.51 12.79
N LEU A 303 -13.46 25.58 11.87
CA LEU A 303 -13.57 24.14 12.08
C LEU A 303 -12.38 23.62 12.89
N ARG A 304 -12.67 22.83 13.93
CA ARG A 304 -11.63 22.15 14.71
C ARG A 304 -11.11 20.92 13.98
N TYR A 305 -9.83 20.68 14.06
CA TYR A 305 -9.20 19.49 13.47
C TYR A 305 -7.95 19.07 14.24
N TYR A 306 -7.56 17.82 14.05
CA TYR A 306 -6.24 17.31 14.43
C TYR A 306 -5.39 17.06 13.20
N THR A 307 -4.05 17.05 13.38
CA THR A 307 -3.11 16.77 12.28
C THR A 307 -2.03 15.78 12.69
N ILE A 308 -1.81 14.75 11.86
CA ILE A 308 -0.67 13.84 11.97
C ILE A 308 0.10 13.81 10.65
N THR A 309 1.40 14.17 10.72
CA THR A 309 2.33 14.10 9.59
C THR A 309 3.54 13.23 9.95
N GLY A 310 4.47 13.09 9.00
CA GLY A 310 5.74 12.38 9.23
C GLY A 310 6.57 12.98 10.39
N SER A 311 6.50 14.29 10.60
CA SER A 311 7.20 15.04 11.64
C SER A 311 6.57 14.90 13.03
N THR A 312 5.30 14.52 13.15
CA THR A 312 4.60 14.40 14.45
C THR A 312 5.26 13.34 15.32
N PRO A 313 5.70 13.68 16.55
CA PRO A 313 6.32 12.73 17.46
C PRO A 313 5.40 11.55 17.80
N LYS A 314 5.96 10.36 17.99
CA LYS A 314 5.19 9.12 18.19
C LYS A 314 4.23 9.16 19.37
N ARG A 315 4.68 9.70 20.51
CA ARG A 315 3.83 9.85 21.70
C ARG A 315 2.65 10.76 21.40
N LYS A 316 2.90 11.89 20.74
CA LYS A 316 1.86 12.86 20.39
C LYS A 316 0.80 12.26 19.45
N ARG A 317 1.21 11.35 18.53
CA ARG A 317 0.24 10.67 17.64
C ARG A 317 -0.76 9.83 18.43
N LEU A 318 -0.32 9.16 19.50
CA LEU A 318 -1.20 8.36 20.36
C LEU A 318 -2.19 9.28 21.09
N GLU A 319 -1.66 10.30 21.73
CA GLU A 319 -2.47 11.29 22.44
C GLU A 319 -3.55 11.90 21.53
N LEU A 320 -3.18 12.26 20.28
CA LEU A 320 -4.12 12.82 19.31
C LEU A 320 -5.19 11.81 18.86
N VAL A 321 -4.83 10.54 18.70
CA VAL A 321 -5.77 9.46 18.35
C VAL A 321 -6.76 9.22 19.50
N ASP A 322 -6.26 9.15 20.74
CA ASP A 322 -7.09 8.93 21.92
C ASP A 322 -8.03 10.13 22.14
N GLN A 323 -7.53 11.35 21.96
CA GLN A 323 -8.34 12.59 22.04
C GLN A 323 -9.42 12.60 20.95
N PHE A 324 -9.06 12.33 19.69
CA PHE A 324 -10.02 12.33 18.59
C PHE A 324 -11.13 11.30 18.78
N ASN A 325 -10.82 10.11 19.29
CA ASN A 325 -11.86 9.10 19.57
C ASN A 325 -12.75 9.49 20.75
N ALA A 326 -12.31 10.34 21.66
CA ALA A 326 -13.00 10.71 22.88
C ALA A 326 -13.76 12.04 22.81
N ASP A 327 -13.34 12.97 21.97
CA ASP A 327 -13.93 14.32 21.86
C ASP A 327 -14.81 14.48 20.60
N ASP A 328 -15.37 15.68 20.38
CA ASP A 328 -16.23 16.02 19.24
C ASP A 328 -15.49 16.72 18.10
N THR A 329 -14.16 16.59 18.01
CA THR A 329 -13.40 17.19 16.90
C THR A 329 -13.78 16.52 15.59
N PRO A 330 -14.32 17.28 14.59
CA PRO A 330 -14.95 16.68 13.42
C PRO A 330 -13.97 16.15 12.36
N ALA A 331 -12.73 16.65 12.34
CA ALA A 331 -11.80 16.35 11.27
C ALA A 331 -10.42 15.93 11.78
N PHE A 332 -9.78 14.98 11.07
CA PHE A 332 -8.40 14.56 11.31
C PHE A 332 -7.63 14.54 10.01
N LEU A 333 -6.65 15.42 9.87
CA LEU A 333 -5.76 15.50 8.71
C LEU A 333 -4.57 14.56 8.89
N ILE A 334 -4.39 13.62 8.00
CA ILE A 334 -3.40 12.56 8.17
C ILE A 334 -2.57 12.39 6.90
N SER A 335 -1.26 12.53 6.98
CA SER A 335 -0.44 12.17 5.83
C SER A 335 -0.48 10.65 5.61
N LEU A 336 -0.66 10.21 4.35
CA LEU A 336 -0.84 8.80 4.01
C LEU A 336 0.32 7.93 4.53
N LYS A 337 1.55 8.43 4.47
CA LYS A 337 2.73 7.75 5.04
C LYS A 337 2.69 7.60 6.57
N ALA A 338 2.09 8.56 7.28
CA ALA A 338 1.93 8.49 8.73
C ALA A 338 0.72 7.63 9.13
N GLY A 339 -0.34 7.61 8.30
CA GLY A 339 -1.53 6.76 8.48
C GLY A 339 -1.25 5.26 8.45
N ASN A 340 -0.23 4.82 7.73
CA ASN A 340 0.18 3.41 7.69
C ASN A 340 0.72 2.86 9.03
N THR A 341 0.69 3.62 10.11
CA THR A 341 1.30 3.26 11.40
C THR A 341 0.33 2.66 12.44
N GLY A 342 -0.65 1.85 12.03
CA GLY A 342 -1.51 1.09 12.96
C GLY A 342 -2.35 1.96 13.90
N LEU A 343 -2.82 3.13 13.44
CA LEU A 343 -3.73 3.99 14.19
C LEU A 343 -5.11 3.31 14.33
N ASN A 344 -5.76 3.43 15.47
CA ASN A 344 -7.14 3.01 15.66
C ASN A 344 -8.04 4.25 15.72
N LEU A 345 -8.82 4.50 14.66
CA LEU A 345 -9.59 5.72 14.47
C LEU A 345 -11.08 5.40 14.28
N THR A 346 -11.59 4.48 15.09
CA THR A 346 -13.00 4.01 15.04
C THR A 346 -14.01 5.07 15.45
N GLY A 347 -13.57 6.21 15.97
CA GLY A 347 -14.45 7.36 16.21
C GLY A 347 -14.89 8.09 14.94
N ALA A 348 -14.34 7.75 13.77
CA ALA A 348 -14.73 8.33 12.48
C ALA A 348 -15.53 7.33 11.64
N SER A 349 -16.59 7.79 10.99
CA SER A 349 -17.39 7.02 10.02
C SER A 349 -17.21 7.54 8.57
N VAL A 350 -16.42 8.58 8.37
CA VAL A 350 -16.12 9.10 7.03
C VAL A 350 -14.60 9.13 6.79
N VAL A 351 -14.19 8.65 5.62
CA VAL A 351 -12.80 8.67 5.17
C VAL A 351 -12.73 9.39 3.82
N ILE A 352 -11.86 10.38 3.70
CA ILE A 352 -11.68 11.17 2.48
C ILE A 352 -10.23 10.99 2.01
N HIS A 353 -10.05 10.37 0.86
CA HIS A 353 -8.79 10.38 0.14
C HIS A 353 -8.74 11.64 -0.75
N ALA A 354 -7.97 12.63 -0.33
CA ALA A 354 -7.88 13.92 -1.00
C ALA A 354 -7.15 13.84 -2.35
N ASP A 355 -6.32 12.84 -2.53
CA ASP A 355 -5.61 12.52 -3.77
C ASP A 355 -5.45 11.00 -3.94
N PRO A 356 -5.59 10.45 -5.17
CA PRO A 356 -5.38 9.03 -5.42
C PRO A 356 -3.89 8.67 -5.30
N TRP A 357 -3.61 7.50 -4.72
CA TRP A 357 -2.26 6.97 -4.55
C TRP A 357 -1.99 5.86 -5.55
N TRP A 358 -0.77 5.74 -6.07
CA TRP A 358 -0.39 4.66 -6.99
C TRP A 358 -0.55 3.24 -6.42
N ASN A 359 -0.51 3.11 -5.10
CA ASN A 359 -0.71 1.85 -4.39
C ASN A 359 -2.07 1.85 -3.69
N ALA A 360 -3.06 1.19 -4.31
CA ALA A 360 -4.40 1.03 -3.78
C ALA A 360 -4.40 0.40 -2.39
N ALA A 361 -3.56 -0.62 -2.14
CA ALA A 361 -3.48 -1.28 -0.84
C ALA A 361 -3.11 -0.32 0.31
N ALA A 362 -2.35 0.74 0.04
CA ALA A 362 -2.04 1.75 1.05
C ALA A 362 -3.24 2.65 1.35
N GLN A 363 -4.11 2.92 0.35
CA GLN A 363 -5.38 3.64 0.56
C GLN A 363 -6.38 2.77 1.32
N ASP A 364 -6.54 1.51 0.94
CA ASP A 364 -7.38 0.55 1.67
C ASP A 364 -6.94 0.42 3.12
N GLN A 365 -5.63 0.30 3.36
CA GLN A 365 -5.07 0.24 4.70
C GLN A 365 -5.33 1.53 5.50
N ALA A 366 -5.40 2.68 4.86
CA ALA A 366 -5.77 3.95 5.50
C ALA A 366 -7.26 3.97 5.86
N ALA A 367 -8.15 3.55 4.97
CA ALA A 367 -9.59 3.42 5.25
C ALA A 367 -9.87 2.40 6.36
N ASP A 368 -9.10 1.32 6.41
CA ASP A 368 -9.17 0.30 7.46
C ASP A 368 -8.79 0.80 8.88
N ARG A 369 -8.36 2.06 9.02
CA ARG A 369 -8.17 2.69 10.34
C ARG A 369 -9.49 3.09 10.98
N ALA A 370 -10.50 3.41 10.18
CA ALA A 370 -11.87 3.66 10.62
C ALA A 370 -12.70 2.37 10.60
N HIS A 371 -12.61 1.57 9.54
CA HIS A 371 -13.35 0.33 9.37
C HIS A 371 -12.67 -0.84 10.07
N ARG A 372 -12.86 -0.95 11.38
CA ARG A 372 -12.15 -1.87 12.26
C ARG A 372 -13.05 -2.36 13.40
N ILE A 373 -12.64 -3.44 14.08
CA ILE A 373 -13.34 -3.91 15.31
C ILE A 373 -13.49 -2.76 16.30
N GLY A 374 -14.72 -2.49 16.69
CA GLY A 374 -15.11 -1.35 17.52
C GLY A 374 -15.80 -0.22 16.75
N GLN A 375 -15.90 -0.32 15.41
CA GLN A 375 -16.75 0.55 14.61
C GLN A 375 -18.20 0.11 14.72
N THR A 376 -19.09 1.07 14.93
CA THR A 376 -20.55 0.85 15.10
C THR A 376 -21.40 1.46 13.99
N GLU A 377 -20.79 2.28 13.11
CA GLU A 377 -21.46 2.95 12.01
C GLU A 377 -20.87 2.52 10.66
N ASP A 378 -21.66 2.62 9.59
CA ASP A 378 -21.18 2.40 8.24
C ASP A 378 -20.08 3.40 7.90
N VAL A 379 -19.01 2.89 7.28
CA VAL A 379 -17.87 3.73 6.91
C VAL A 379 -17.96 4.14 5.44
N ASN A 380 -18.16 5.44 5.22
CA ASN A 380 -18.19 6.02 3.90
C ASN A 380 -16.78 6.48 3.48
N VAL A 381 -16.26 5.94 2.40
CA VAL A 381 -14.95 6.26 1.85
C VAL A 381 -15.11 7.05 0.57
N TYR A 382 -14.69 8.30 0.58
CA TYR A 382 -14.71 9.18 -0.59
C TYR A 382 -13.32 9.29 -1.21
N GLN A 383 -13.24 9.07 -2.52
CA GLN A 383 -12.04 9.32 -3.30
C GLN A 383 -12.25 10.58 -4.14
N VAL A 384 -11.56 11.67 -3.81
CA VAL A 384 -11.69 12.95 -4.52
C VAL A 384 -10.73 12.97 -5.71
N VAL A 385 -11.28 13.03 -6.92
CA VAL A 385 -10.55 12.85 -8.18
C VAL A 385 -10.82 14.00 -9.14
N ALA A 386 -9.78 14.56 -9.72
CA ALA A 386 -9.93 15.56 -10.76
C ALA A 386 -10.25 14.90 -12.10
N LYS A 387 -11.39 15.30 -12.71
CA LYS A 387 -11.89 14.80 -13.98
C LYS A 387 -10.99 15.19 -15.16
N ASP A 388 -10.90 14.33 -16.15
CA ASP A 388 -10.08 14.53 -17.35
C ASP A 388 -8.62 14.85 -17.01
N THR A 389 -8.04 14.07 -16.05
CA THR A 389 -6.65 14.22 -15.62
C THR A 389 -6.00 12.87 -15.36
N ILE A 390 -4.70 12.92 -15.11
CA ILE A 390 -3.91 11.74 -14.71
C ILE A 390 -4.51 10.99 -13.48
N GLU A 391 -5.30 11.65 -12.65
CA GLU A 391 -5.88 11.02 -11.47
C GLU A 391 -6.93 9.97 -11.79
N GLU A 392 -7.76 10.19 -12.83
CA GLU A 392 -8.70 9.16 -13.32
C GLU A 392 -7.94 7.95 -13.84
N ARG A 393 -6.86 8.16 -14.60
CA ARG A 393 -6.02 7.07 -15.10
C ARG A 393 -5.34 6.29 -13.99
N ILE A 394 -4.94 6.97 -12.91
CA ILE A 394 -4.39 6.29 -11.72
C ILE A 394 -5.44 5.37 -11.10
N LEU A 395 -6.71 5.79 -11.00
CA LEU A 395 -7.79 4.94 -10.50
C LEU A 395 -8.05 3.74 -11.40
N GLU A 396 -8.10 3.93 -12.71
CA GLU A 396 -8.25 2.83 -13.67
C GLU A 396 -7.15 1.79 -13.51
N LEU A 397 -5.90 2.23 -13.37
CA LEU A 397 -4.77 1.35 -13.10
C LEU A 397 -4.88 0.63 -11.74
N GLN A 398 -5.39 1.31 -10.71
CA GLN A 398 -5.62 0.68 -9.41
C GLN A 398 -6.67 -0.43 -9.49
N HIS A 399 -7.80 -0.19 -10.19
CA HIS A 399 -8.85 -1.18 -10.39
C HIS A 399 -8.31 -2.42 -11.11
N THR A 400 -7.61 -2.24 -12.22
CA THR A 400 -6.99 -3.33 -12.97
C THR A 400 -6.05 -4.17 -12.09
N LYS A 401 -5.22 -3.51 -11.26
CA LYS A 401 -4.30 -4.19 -10.32
C LYS A 401 -5.04 -4.98 -9.24
N SER A 402 -6.10 -4.40 -8.69
CA SER A 402 -6.90 -5.03 -7.63
C SER A 402 -7.61 -6.28 -8.14
N GLU A 403 -8.17 -6.23 -9.35
CA GLU A 403 -8.81 -7.38 -10.00
C GLU A 403 -7.81 -8.51 -10.25
N LEU A 404 -6.62 -8.19 -10.76
CA LEU A 404 -5.56 -9.17 -10.99
C LEU A 404 -5.09 -9.84 -9.68
N ALA A 405 -4.89 -9.06 -8.62
CA ALA A 405 -4.52 -9.60 -7.32
C ALA A 405 -5.61 -10.52 -6.75
N ARG A 406 -6.89 -10.18 -6.94
CA ARG A 406 -8.03 -11.02 -6.53
C ARG A 406 -8.05 -12.33 -7.30
N GLN A 407 -7.92 -12.30 -8.61
CA GLN A 407 -7.90 -13.51 -9.45
C GLN A 407 -6.80 -14.49 -9.00
N PHE A 408 -5.64 -13.99 -8.61
CA PHE A 408 -4.54 -14.83 -8.13
C PHE A 408 -4.81 -15.46 -6.76
N THR A 409 -5.47 -14.74 -5.88
CA THR A 409 -5.67 -15.17 -4.48
C THR A 409 -6.98 -15.92 -4.27
N ASP A 410 -7.99 -15.73 -5.12
CA ASP A 410 -9.33 -16.33 -4.98
C ASP A 410 -9.47 -17.67 -5.73
N ALA A 411 -8.54 -18.01 -6.63
CA ALA A 411 -8.46 -19.32 -7.26
C ALA A 411 -8.02 -20.36 -6.22
N SER A 412 -8.97 -20.84 -5.42
CA SER A 412 -8.79 -21.97 -4.52
C SER A 412 -8.72 -23.26 -5.36
N PRO A 413 -7.75 -24.17 -5.16
CA PRO A 413 -7.67 -25.42 -5.90
C PRO A 413 -8.84 -26.39 -5.68
N LEU A 414 -9.80 -26.05 -4.83
CA LEU A 414 -10.91 -26.90 -4.38
C LEU A 414 -12.29 -26.46 -4.90
N ALA A 415 -12.39 -25.46 -5.77
CA ALA A 415 -13.65 -25.03 -6.36
C ALA A 415 -13.62 -25.23 -7.88
N ASP A 416 -14.40 -26.18 -8.33
CA ASP A 416 -14.96 -26.50 -9.64
C ASP A 416 -14.19 -27.39 -10.61
N GLU A 417 -14.74 -28.60 -10.74
CA GLU A 417 -14.57 -29.52 -11.89
C GLU A 417 -15.32 -29.06 -13.16
N THR A 418 -15.86 -27.83 -13.19
CA THR A 418 -16.50 -27.27 -14.40
C THR A 418 -15.60 -26.22 -15.04
N GLY A 419 -14.70 -26.70 -15.90
CA GLY A 419 -13.73 -25.89 -16.63
C GLY A 419 -14.39 -24.91 -17.62
N THR A 420 -14.46 -23.64 -17.24
CA THR A 420 -14.52 -22.51 -18.18
C THR A 420 -14.11 -21.23 -17.44
N GLY A 421 -12.82 -20.98 -17.30
CA GLY A 421 -12.30 -19.77 -16.70
C GLY A 421 -10.78 -19.72 -16.74
N THR A 422 -10.17 -19.76 -17.92
CA THR A 422 -8.74 -19.58 -18.07
C THR A 422 -8.40 -18.10 -17.88
N THR A 423 -8.09 -17.70 -16.66
CA THR A 423 -7.62 -16.35 -16.36
C THR A 423 -6.13 -16.25 -16.60
N VAL A 424 -5.75 -15.52 -17.62
CA VAL A 424 -4.35 -15.19 -17.94
C VAL A 424 -3.92 -14.04 -17.04
N PHE A 425 -2.80 -14.20 -16.34
CA PHE A 425 -2.21 -13.13 -15.54
C PHE A 425 -1.73 -11.99 -16.44
N ALA A 426 -2.36 -10.83 -16.31
CA ALA A 426 -1.78 -9.60 -16.79
C ALA A 426 -1.02 -8.94 -15.62
N GLU A 427 0.30 -8.75 -15.71
CA GLU A 427 1.03 -7.88 -14.77
C GLU A 427 0.64 -6.43 -15.03
N ALA A 428 0.02 -5.76 -14.06
CA ALA A 428 -0.11 -4.31 -14.12
C ALA A 428 1.26 -3.66 -13.88
N PRO A 429 1.60 -2.51 -14.49
CA PRO A 429 2.89 -1.87 -14.28
C PRO A 429 3.13 -1.64 -12.80
N ALA A 430 4.26 -2.16 -12.33
CA ALA A 430 4.55 -2.45 -10.93
C ALA A 430 4.70 -1.22 -10.04
N SER A 431 5.16 -0.13 -10.62
CA SER A 431 5.29 1.19 -10.01
C SER A 431 5.50 2.19 -11.14
N ILE A 432 5.36 3.47 -10.88
CA ILE A 432 5.70 4.51 -11.87
C ILE A 432 7.11 4.31 -12.45
N ALA A 433 8.05 3.82 -11.64
CA ALA A 433 9.44 3.58 -12.08
C ALA A 433 9.59 2.45 -13.10
N THR A 434 8.57 1.60 -13.28
CA THR A 434 8.57 0.49 -14.24
C THR A 434 7.69 0.73 -15.44
N LEU A 435 6.96 1.86 -15.49
CA LEU A 435 6.18 2.26 -16.65
C LEU A 435 7.09 2.44 -17.86
N THR A 436 6.63 1.92 -18.99
CA THR A 436 7.24 2.18 -20.30
C THR A 436 6.88 3.59 -20.78
N ARG A 437 7.50 4.04 -21.86
CA ARG A 437 7.14 5.31 -22.49
C ARG A 437 5.67 5.30 -22.96
N ASP A 438 5.24 4.20 -23.55
CA ASP A 438 3.89 4.05 -24.09
C ASP A 438 2.85 4.00 -22.95
N ASP A 439 3.13 3.30 -21.84
CA ASP A 439 2.28 3.34 -20.63
C ASP A 439 2.09 4.78 -20.11
N LEU A 440 3.13 5.61 -20.21
CA LEU A 440 3.07 7.01 -19.77
C LEU A 440 2.32 7.91 -20.74
N LEU A 441 2.39 7.64 -22.04
CA LEU A 441 1.59 8.32 -23.05
C LEU A 441 0.11 7.98 -22.86
N ASP A 442 -0.22 6.72 -22.61
CA ASP A 442 -1.59 6.27 -22.30
C ASP A 442 -2.13 6.90 -21.00
N LEU A 443 -1.27 7.14 -20.01
CA LEU A 443 -1.64 7.85 -18.79
C LEU A 443 -1.97 9.32 -19.01
N LEU A 444 -1.43 9.93 -20.06
CA LEU A 444 -1.70 11.33 -20.41
C LEU A 444 -2.91 11.45 -21.37
N GLY A 445 -3.44 10.36 -21.88
CA GLY A 445 -4.66 10.31 -22.71
C GLY A 445 -4.40 10.48 -24.18
#